data_64714dee2dcaa07ad8e0425316ee8850
#
_entry.id   64714dee2dcaa07ad8e0425316ee8850
#
_cell.length_a   1.000
_cell.length_b   1.000
_cell.length_c   1.000
_cell.angle_alpha   90.00
_cell.angle_beta   90.00
_cell.angle_gamma   90.00
#
_symmetry.space_group_name_H-M   'P 1'
#
loop_
_entity.id
_entity.type
_entity.pdbx_description
1 polymer ?
#
loop_
_entity_poly.entity_id
_entity_poly.type
_entity_poly.pdbx_seq_one_letter_code
_entity_poly.pdbx_strand_id
1 'polypeptide(L)'
;VKVTSAKKKTKTSKEVKYRSGLEKNVAFDLNKRGINFQYEHERIPYVVERKYLPDFQLPNGIYIEAKGWFRDEDCRKMRLLKAQYPDKEFRFLFQNLNTKVQSKRFTNQQWAEKYNFAYCEGRVPESWLKETLNENKKED
;
A
#
# COMPACT_ATOMS: atom_id res chain seq x y z
N VAL A 1 16.00 -40.47 14.82
CA VAL A 1 15.14 -39.31 14.54
C VAL A 1 14.22 -39.69 13.41
N LYS A 2 12.97 -39.98 13.73
CA LYS A 2 11.94 -40.24 12.72
C LYS A 2 11.54 -38.90 12.09
N VAL A 3 11.99 -38.64 10.87
CA VAL A 3 11.46 -37.58 10.04
C VAL A 3 10.09 -38.10 9.52
N THR A 4 9.02 -37.69 10.15
CA THR A 4 7.69 -37.92 9.60
C THR A 4 7.53 -36.94 8.43
N SER A 5 7.77 -37.43 7.24
CA SER A 5 7.39 -36.79 5.99
C SER A 5 5.86 -36.72 5.98
N ALA A 6 5.31 -35.53 6.30
CA ALA A 6 3.91 -35.25 6.09
C ALA A 6 3.65 -35.35 4.59
N LYS A 7 2.99 -36.44 4.15
CA LYS A 7 2.45 -36.54 2.79
C LYS A 7 1.45 -35.42 2.62
N LYS A 8 1.83 -34.31 1.97
CA LYS A 8 0.89 -33.34 1.45
C LYS A 8 -0.06 -34.09 0.52
N LYS A 9 -1.35 -34.13 0.88
CA LYS A 9 -2.37 -34.68 0.01
C LYS A 9 -2.31 -33.91 -1.30
N THR A 10 -1.83 -34.57 -2.36
CA THR A 10 -1.96 -34.05 -3.71
C THR A 10 -3.43 -34.01 -4.03
N LYS A 11 -3.99 -32.81 -4.21
CA LYS A 11 -5.37 -32.66 -4.66
C LYS A 11 -5.52 -33.39 -5.99
N THR A 12 -6.50 -34.28 -6.07
CA THR A 12 -6.81 -34.94 -7.32
C THR A 12 -7.27 -33.94 -8.36
N SER A 13 -7.03 -34.21 -9.66
CA SER A 13 -7.38 -33.33 -10.79
C SER A 13 -8.86 -32.89 -10.79
N LYS A 14 -9.75 -33.56 -10.06
CA LYS A 14 -11.18 -33.23 -9.90
C LYS A 14 -11.43 -32.11 -8.87
N GLU A 15 -10.46 -31.80 -8.00
CA GLU A 15 -10.61 -30.81 -6.91
C GLU A 15 -10.02 -29.45 -7.27
N VAL A 16 -9.27 -29.34 -8.37
CA VAL A 16 -8.59 -28.11 -8.76
C VAL A 16 -9.48 -27.32 -9.71
N LYS A 17 -9.81 -26.09 -9.31
CA LYS A 17 -10.55 -25.16 -10.14
C LYS A 17 -9.57 -24.22 -10.85
N TYR A 18 -9.42 -24.38 -12.15
CA TYR A 18 -8.60 -23.50 -12.98
C TYR A 18 -9.33 -22.20 -13.31
N ARG A 19 -8.60 -21.10 -13.44
CA ARG A 19 -9.17 -19.77 -13.70
C ARG A 19 -9.54 -19.55 -15.17
N SER A 20 -8.95 -20.30 -16.08
CA SER A 20 -9.20 -20.16 -17.51
C SER A 20 -9.23 -21.50 -18.23
N GLY A 21 -9.84 -21.51 -19.43
CA GLY A 21 -9.81 -22.68 -20.30
C GLY A 21 -8.40 -23.06 -20.75
N LEU A 22 -7.54 -22.08 -20.95
CA LEU A 22 -6.13 -22.31 -21.31
C LEU A 22 -5.38 -23.04 -20.19
N GLU A 23 -5.51 -22.56 -18.95
CA GLU A 23 -4.89 -23.24 -17.78
C GLU A 23 -5.37 -24.68 -17.64
N LYS A 24 -6.67 -24.91 -17.83
CA LYS A 24 -7.26 -26.25 -17.82
C LYS A 24 -6.65 -27.16 -18.90
N ASN A 25 -6.46 -26.62 -20.11
CA ASN A 25 -5.88 -27.37 -21.22
C ASN A 25 -4.40 -27.68 -20.96
N VAL A 26 -3.64 -26.75 -20.38
CA VAL A 26 -2.24 -26.98 -19.99
C VAL A 26 -2.15 -28.07 -18.93
N ALA A 27 -2.99 -28.01 -17.91
CA ALA A 27 -3.04 -29.05 -16.86
C ALA A 27 -3.37 -30.42 -17.45
N PHE A 28 -4.34 -30.50 -18.36
CA PHE A 28 -4.71 -31.72 -19.06
C PHE A 28 -3.54 -32.30 -19.86
N ASP A 29 -2.85 -31.44 -20.62
CA ASP A 29 -1.70 -31.85 -21.42
C ASP A 29 -0.54 -32.36 -20.55
N LEU A 30 -0.22 -31.65 -19.47
CA LEU A 30 0.83 -32.07 -18.54
C LEU A 30 0.49 -33.42 -17.88
N ASN A 31 -0.76 -33.62 -17.45
CA ASN A 31 -1.23 -34.88 -16.89
C ASN A 31 -1.11 -36.03 -17.93
N LYS A 32 -1.50 -35.78 -19.16
CA LYS A 32 -1.41 -36.74 -20.25
C LYS A 32 0.03 -37.16 -20.55
N ARG A 33 0.96 -36.22 -20.38
CA ARG A 33 2.40 -36.46 -20.57
C ARG A 33 3.09 -37.06 -19.34
N GLY A 34 2.33 -37.35 -18.29
CA GLY A 34 2.86 -37.93 -17.06
C GLY A 34 3.71 -36.97 -16.22
N ILE A 35 3.54 -35.67 -16.39
CA ILE A 35 4.28 -34.65 -15.66
C ILE A 35 3.51 -34.28 -14.39
N ASN A 36 4.18 -34.41 -13.25
CA ASN A 36 3.66 -33.89 -11.99
C ASN A 36 3.90 -32.39 -11.94
N PHE A 37 2.85 -31.62 -11.78
CA PHE A 37 2.92 -30.18 -11.67
C PHE A 37 2.15 -29.70 -10.42
N GLN A 38 2.44 -28.48 -10.03
CA GLN A 38 1.71 -27.76 -8.98
C GLN A 38 1.03 -26.54 -9.60
N TYR A 39 -0.21 -26.31 -9.24
CA TYR A 39 -0.99 -25.19 -9.74
C TYR A 39 -1.12 -24.14 -8.64
N GLU A 40 -0.68 -22.91 -8.93
CA GLU A 40 -0.74 -21.77 -8.00
C GLU A 40 -0.27 -22.15 -6.58
N HIS A 41 0.80 -22.91 -6.49
CA HIS A 41 1.27 -23.50 -5.25
C HIS A 41 2.12 -22.54 -4.42
N GLU A 42 2.95 -21.76 -5.08
CA GLU A 42 3.94 -20.91 -4.43
C GLU A 42 3.63 -19.43 -4.66
N ARG A 43 3.74 -18.66 -3.59
CA ARG A 43 3.70 -17.20 -3.66
C ARG A 43 5.12 -16.67 -3.61
N ILE A 44 5.57 -16.14 -4.72
CA ILE A 44 6.93 -15.61 -4.84
C ILE A 44 6.88 -14.11 -4.57
N PRO A 45 7.45 -13.61 -3.46
CA PRO A 45 7.50 -12.19 -3.18
C PRO A 45 8.41 -11.47 -4.16
N TYR A 46 8.02 -10.29 -4.59
CA TYR A 46 8.86 -9.41 -5.39
C TYR A 46 8.69 -7.96 -4.95
N VAL A 47 9.72 -7.17 -5.16
CA VAL A 47 9.77 -5.76 -4.76
C VAL A 47 9.72 -4.88 -6.00
N VAL A 48 8.88 -3.86 -5.95
CA VAL A 48 8.81 -2.82 -6.98
C VAL A 48 9.21 -1.48 -6.37
N GLU A 49 10.22 -0.85 -6.93
CA GLU A 49 10.59 0.51 -6.56
C GLU A 49 9.69 1.50 -7.30
N ARG A 50 9.07 2.42 -6.54
CA ARG A 50 8.22 3.49 -7.07
C ARG A 50 8.69 4.83 -6.55
N LYS A 51 8.46 5.88 -7.35
CA LYS A 51 8.76 7.26 -6.98
C LYS A 51 7.46 8.00 -6.72
N TYR A 52 7.46 8.82 -5.67
CA TYR A 52 6.36 9.70 -5.31
C TYR A 52 6.70 11.13 -5.68
N LEU A 53 5.78 11.79 -6.37
CA LEU A 53 5.88 13.20 -6.70
C LEU A 53 4.89 13.97 -5.83
N PRO A 54 5.35 14.71 -4.80
CA PRO A 54 4.47 15.53 -3.97
C PRO A 54 3.76 16.60 -4.80
N ASP A 55 2.52 16.96 -4.42
CA ASP A 55 1.80 18.02 -5.10
C ASP A 55 2.50 19.37 -4.91
N PHE A 56 2.88 19.69 -3.69
CA PHE A 56 3.57 20.95 -3.36
C PHE A 56 4.66 20.73 -2.31
N GLN A 57 5.69 21.54 -2.40
CA GLN A 57 6.69 21.69 -1.35
C GLN A 57 6.81 23.14 -0.97
N LEU A 58 6.61 23.47 0.31
CA LEU A 58 6.80 24.80 0.83
C LEU A 58 8.30 25.13 0.98
N PRO A 59 8.68 26.43 0.99
CA PRO A 59 10.08 26.82 1.18
C PRO A 59 10.72 26.30 2.47
N ASN A 60 9.92 26.05 3.51
CA ASN A 60 10.39 25.49 4.78
C ASN A 60 10.53 23.96 4.75
N GLY A 61 10.25 23.30 3.63
CA GLY A 61 10.42 21.87 3.45
C GLY A 61 9.17 21.01 3.70
N ILE A 62 8.06 21.61 4.10
CA ILE A 62 6.79 20.90 4.28
C ILE A 62 6.26 20.45 2.91
N TYR A 63 5.98 19.14 2.77
CA TYR A 63 5.31 18.59 1.61
C TYR A 63 3.80 18.60 1.83
N ILE A 64 3.05 19.10 0.87
CA ILE A 64 1.59 19.17 0.93
C ILE A 64 1.00 18.29 -0.16
N GLU A 65 0.13 17.40 0.25
CA GLU A 65 -0.71 16.57 -0.61
C GLU A 65 -2.13 17.10 -0.58
N ALA A 66 -2.63 17.54 -1.74
CA ALA A 66 -4.00 18.04 -1.88
C ALA A 66 -4.92 16.87 -2.27
N LYS A 67 -5.98 16.64 -1.50
CA LYS A 67 -6.92 15.53 -1.72
C LYS A 67 -8.38 15.96 -1.65
N GLY A 68 -9.14 15.62 -2.69
CA GLY A 68 -10.58 15.63 -2.66
C GLY A 68 -11.09 14.26 -2.18
N TRP A 69 -10.99 13.25 -3.02
CA TRP A 69 -11.30 11.87 -2.67
C TRP A 69 -10.01 11.08 -2.41
N PHE A 70 -9.93 10.48 -1.23
CA PHE A 70 -8.75 9.76 -0.78
C PHE A 70 -8.91 8.26 -1.05
N ARG A 71 -8.16 7.73 -2.01
CA ARG A 71 -8.18 6.31 -2.38
C ARG A 71 -7.38 5.48 -1.38
N ASP A 72 -7.78 4.22 -1.20
CA ASP A 72 -7.08 3.29 -0.31
C ASP A 72 -5.61 3.09 -0.71
N GLU A 73 -5.32 3.08 -2.01
CA GLU A 73 -3.96 3.01 -2.53
C GLU A 73 -3.12 4.22 -2.09
N ASP A 74 -3.68 5.43 -2.16
CA ASP A 74 -3.02 6.65 -1.71
C ASP A 74 -2.80 6.65 -0.20
N CYS A 75 -3.77 6.15 0.55
CA CYS A 75 -3.64 5.99 2.01
C CYS A 75 -2.44 5.11 2.38
N ARG A 76 -2.32 3.96 1.74
CA ARG A 76 -1.19 3.04 1.95
C ARG A 76 0.15 3.67 1.56
N LYS A 77 0.19 4.33 0.40
CA LYS A 77 1.38 5.02 -0.10
C LYS A 77 1.87 6.07 0.89
N MET A 78 0.98 6.94 1.37
CA MET A 78 1.36 8.01 2.29
C MET A 78 1.84 7.47 3.63
N ARG A 79 1.26 6.39 4.13
CA ARG A 79 1.73 5.72 5.35
C ARG A 79 3.13 5.14 5.17
N LEU A 80 3.41 4.52 4.02
CA LEU A 80 4.73 3.99 3.68
C LEU A 80 5.77 5.11 3.58
N LEU A 81 5.43 6.21 2.91
CA LEU A 81 6.33 7.37 2.79
C LEU A 81 6.69 7.94 4.15
N LYS A 82 5.71 8.10 5.02
CA LYS A 82 5.94 8.57 6.40
C LYS A 82 6.89 7.64 7.17
N ALA A 83 6.71 6.35 7.05
CA ALA A 83 7.54 5.35 7.72
C ALA A 83 8.97 5.31 7.15
N GLN A 84 9.12 5.44 5.83
CA GLN A 84 10.42 5.38 5.16
C GLN A 84 11.22 6.68 5.27
N TYR A 85 10.54 7.82 5.40
CA TYR A 85 11.15 9.16 5.48
C TYR A 85 10.73 9.89 6.75
N PRO A 86 11.17 9.43 7.94
CA PRO A 86 10.77 10.05 9.20
C PRO A 86 11.29 11.48 9.38
N ASP A 87 12.30 11.87 8.59
CA ASP A 87 12.87 13.21 8.56
C ASP A 87 12.10 14.21 7.66
N LYS A 88 11.15 13.70 6.87
CA LYS A 88 10.32 14.52 5.98
C LYS A 88 8.94 14.75 6.59
N GLU A 89 8.43 15.97 6.40
CA GLU A 89 7.12 16.35 6.91
C GLU A 89 6.10 16.38 5.77
N PHE A 90 5.18 15.39 5.79
CA PHE A 90 4.05 15.29 4.84
C PHE A 90 2.77 15.75 5.52
N ARG A 91 2.05 16.68 4.93
CA ARG A 91 0.77 17.20 5.42
C ARG A 91 -0.28 17.17 4.33
N PHE A 92 -1.53 17.15 4.74
CA PHE A 92 -2.67 17.09 3.83
C PHE A 92 -3.44 18.39 3.80
N LEU A 93 -3.83 18.79 2.60
CA LEU A 93 -4.89 19.77 2.39
C LEU A 93 -6.08 19.03 1.79
N PHE A 94 -7.13 18.88 2.58
CA PHE A 94 -8.37 18.24 2.11
C PHE A 94 -9.35 19.27 1.59
N GLN A 95 -10.06 18.92 0.53
CA GLN A 95 -11.17 19.74 0.05
C GLN A 95 -12.31 19.77 1.07
N ASN A 96 -12.58 18.63 1.72
CA ASN A 96 -13.58 18.47 2.75
C ASN A 96 -13.13 17.43 3.77
N LEU A 97 -13.07 17.81 5.04
CA LEU A 97 -12.63 16.92 6.12
C LEU A 97 -13.57 15.74 6.36
N ASN A 98 -14.85 15.89 6.03
CA ASN A 98 -15.90 14.90 6.30
C ASN A 98 -16.09 13.89 5.15
N THR A 99 -15.42 14.08 4.02
CA THR A 99 -15.46 13.11 2.94
C THR A 99 -14.84 11.79 3.41
N LYS A 100 -15.53 10.69 3.15
CA LYS A 100 -15.05 9.35 3.50
C LYS A 100 -13.91 8.93 2.57
N VAL A 101 -12.89 8.30 3.12
CA VAL A 101 -11.89 7.57 2.34
C VAL A 101 -12.56 6.43 1.56
N GLN A 102 -11.91 5.90 0.52
CA GLN A 102 -12.51 4.90 -0.37
C GLN A 102 -13.11 3.70 0.37
N SER A 103 -12.43 3.20 1.39
CA SER A 103 -12.91 2.07 2.22
C SER A 103 -14.11 2.42 3.12
N LYS A 104 -14.47 3.69 3.23
CA LYS A 104 -15.56 4.23 4.07
C LYS A 104 -15.42 3.97 5.58
N ARG A 105 -14.24 3.54 6.03
CA ARG A 105 -13.97 3.32 7.46
C ARG A 105 -13.78 4.62 8.24
N PHE A 106 -13.17 5.61 7.58
CA PHE A 106 -12.81 6.89 8.18
C PHE A 106 -13.19 8.03 7.25
N THR A 107 -13.47 9.20 7.84
CA THR A 107 -13.42 10.47 7.12
C THR A 107 -11.94 10.83 6.86
N ASN A 108 -11.71 11.77 5.95
CA ASN A 108 -10.35 12.31 5.71
C ASN A 108 -9.70 12.78 7.02
N GLN A 109 -10.44 13.52 7.84
CA GLN A 109 -9.96 14.00 9.14
C GLN A 109 -9.61 12.85 10.08
N GLN A 110 -10.50 11.88 10.24
CA GLN A 110 -10.28 10.74 11.13
C GLN A 110 -9.08 9.91 10.70
N TRP A 111 -8.88 9.72 9.40
CA TRP A 111 -7.74 9.00 8.87
C TRP A 111 -6.43 9.74 9.18
N ALA A 112 -6.37 11.05 8.92
CA ALA A 112 -5.18 11.85 9.18
C ALA A 112 -4.82 11.87 10.67
N GLU A 113 -5.79 12.00 11.55
CA GLU A 113 -5.59 11.95 13.00
C GLU A 113 -5.09 10.58 13.46
N LYS A 114 -5.69 9.50 12.94
CA LYS A 114 -5.27 8.14 13.28
C LYS A 114 -3.81 7.86 12.93
N TYR A 115 -3.35 8.35 11.79
CA TYR A 115 -2.00 8.09 11.31
C TYR A 115 -1.02 9.26 11.52
N ASN A 116 -1.40 10.21 12.37
CA ASN A 116 -0.55 11.34 12.80
C ASN A 116 -0.07 12.22 11.65
N PHE A 117 -0.94 12.52 10.70
CA PHE A 117 -0.68 13.53 9.68
C PHE A 117 -1.34 14.85 10.08
N ALA A 118 -0.57 15.93 10.03
CA ALA A 118 -1.15 17.27 10.11
C ALA A 118 -1.99 17.54 8.85
N TYR A 119 -3.09 18.23 8.99
CA TYR A 119 -4.03 18.49 7.90
C TYR A 119 -4.70 19.85 8.05
N CYS A 120 -5.24 20.35 6.95
CA CYS A 120 -6.09 21.52 6.89
C CYS A 120 -7.20 21.32 5.86
N GLU A 121 -8.17 22.22 5.84
CA GLU A 121 -9.26 22.22 4.88
C GLU A 121 -9.18 23.45 3.97
N GLY A 122 -9.18 23.23 2.67
CA GLY A 122 -9.36 24.23 1.63
C GLY A 122 -8.25 25.23 1.42
N ARG A 123 -7.50 25.61 2.44
CA ARG A 123 -6.45 26.61 2.37
C ARG A 123 -5.31 26.28 3.33
N VAL A 124 -4.08 26.46 2.88
CA VAL A 124 -2.89 26.29 3.74
C VAL A 124 -2.90 27.36 4.84
N PRO A 125 -2.81 26.97 6.12
CA PRO A 125 -2.76 27.92 7.22
C PRO A 125 -1.49 28.77 7.21
N GLU A 126 -1.61 30.03 7.64
CA GLU A 126 -0.46 30.91 7.83
C GLU A 126 0.61 30.30 8.76
N SER A 127 0.18 29.58 9.79
CA SER A 127 1.10 28.90 10.72
C SER A 127 2.05 27.93 10.02
N TRP A 128 1.58 27.24 8.99
CA TRP A 128 2.44 26.32 8.21
C TRP A 128 3.45 27.08 7.37
N LEU A 129 3.07 28.23 6.83
CA LEU A 129 3.94 29.05 5.99
C LEU A 129 5.09 29.68 6.80
N LYS A 130 4.85 29.93 8.08
CA LYS A 130 5.81 30.57 9.00
C LYS A 130 6.57 29.57 9.85
N GLU A 131 6.20 28.31 9.82
CA GLU A 131 6.82 27.27 10.63
C GLU A 131 8.24 27.01 10.18
N THR A 132 9.15 26.91 11.14
CA THR A 132 10.52 26.45 10.89
C THR A 132 10.61 24.98 11.29
N LEU A 133 10.92 24.10 10.33
CA LEU A 133 11.16 22.71 10.64
C LEU A 133 12.50 22.60 11.37
N ASN A 134 12.50 21.92 12.52
CA ASN A 134 13.72 21.69 13.29
C ASN A 134 14.67 20.78 12.51
N GLU A 135 15.84 21.29 12.15
CA GLU A 135 16.92 20.50 11.55
C GLU A 135 17.54 19.48 12.53
N ASN A 136 17.12 19.49 13.79
CA ASN A 136 17.67 18.68 14.87
C ASN A 136 17.27 17.19 14.86
N LYS A 137 16.66 16.70 13.80
CA LYS A 137 16.40 15.25 13.62
C LYS A 137 17.51 14.52 12.85
N LYS A 138 18.65 15.21 12.62
CA LYS A 138 19.80 14.63 11.89
C LYS A 138 20.91 14.10 12.80
N GLU A 139 20.76 14.16 14.10
CA GLU A 139 21.71 13.55 15.02
C GLU A 139 21.05 12.36 15.70
N ASP A 140 21.19 11.18 15.07
CA ASP A 140 21.47 9.87 15.74
C ASP A 140 21.55 8.77 14.70
#